data_54cc02a33d89d7cc68169574fa156ff4
#
_entry.id   54cc02a33d89d7cc68169574fa156ff4
#
_cell.length_a   1.000
_cell.length_b   1.000
_cell.length_c   1.000
_cell.angle_alpha   90.00
_cell.angle_beta   90.00
_cell.angle_gamma   90.00
#
_symmetry.space_group_name_H-M   'P 1'
#
loop_
_entity.id
_entity.type
_entity.pdbx_description
1 polymer ?
#
loop_
_entity_poly.entity_id
_entity_poly.type
_entity_poly.pdbx_seq_one_letter_code
_entity_poly.pdbx_strand_id
1 'polypeptide(L)'
;SAASDVYKRQNIDKFSTAGLVTRMTTDVTNLQNAFQMMERMCVRAPVHLVFALIMAFSIGGPLTLIFVVAIAFLLAVLASIMVPTFKIFDRVFKNYDNLNASVQENVSAIRVVKSFVREGFENEKYTKACEGLYQQFVNAESRLSFNNPAMLTAIYGCNIALSWFGAKYILHGALTT
;
A
#
# COMPACT_ATOMS: atom_id res chain seq x y z
N SER A 1 -14.06 -12.22 45.02
CA SER A 1 -13.39 -11.75 46.23
C SER A 1 -13.11 -10.26 46.09
N ALA A 2 -13.47 -9.46 47.13
CA ALA A 2 -13.41 -7.99 47.12
C ALA A 2 -12.04 -7.40 46.65
N ALA A 3 -10.94 -8.07 46.97
CA ALA A 3 -9.60 -7.65 46.52
C ALA A 3 -9.40 -7.73 45.01
N SER A 4 -9.99 -8.71 44.35
CA SER A 4 -9.94 -8.83 42.86
C SER A 4 -10.76 -7.74 42.17
N ASP A 5 -11.85 -7.30 42.77
CA ASP A 5 -12.69 -6.24 42.19
C ASP A 5 -12.10 -4.85 42.39
N VAL A 6 -11.40 -4.60 43.49
CA VAL A 6 -10.64 -3.36 43.71
C VAL A 6 -9.46 -3.26 42.76
N TYR A 7 -8.75 -4.36 42.50
CA TYR A 7 -7.64 -4.38 41.52
C TYR A 7 -8.11 -4.17 40.09
N LYS A 8 -9.26 -4.70 39.71
CA LYS A 8 -9.89 -4.46 38.41
C LYS A 8 -10.32 -2.99 38.23
N ARG A 9 -10.90 -2.38 39.27
CA ARG A 9 -11.29 -0.95 39.23
C ARG A 9 -10.09 -0.03 39.09
N GLN A 10 -9.01 -0.24 39.83
CA GLN A 10 -7.79 0.58 39.71
C GLN A 10 -7.15 0.52 38.33
N ASN A 11 -7.30 -0.60 37.61
CA ASN A 11 -6.81 -0.68 36.23
C ASN A 11 -7.73 -0.01 35.23
N ILE A 12 -9.04 0.03 35.48
CA ILE A 12 -10.01 0.74 34.61
C ILE A 12 -9.89 2.24 34.80
N ASP A 13 -9.63 2.72 36.03
CA ASP A 13 -9.47 4.16 36.33
C ASP A 13 -8.23 4.80 35.65
N LYS A 14 -7.27 3.98 35.19
CA LYS A 14 -6.13 4.45 34.40
C LYS A 14 -6.49 4.82 32.95
N PHE A 15 -7.62 4.36 32.48
CA PHE A 15 -8.09 4.65 31.11
C PHE A 15 -9.29 5.58 31.18
N SER A 16 -9.30 6.64 30.37
CA SER A 16 -10.50 7.47 30.23
C SER A 16 -11.64 6.65 29.64
N THR A 17 -12.85 6.81 30.18
CA THR A 17 -14.06 6.14 29.66
C THR A 17 -14.29 6.41 28.18
N ALA A 18 -14.01 7.63 27.71
CA ALA A 18 -14.05 8.00 26.30
C ALA A 18 -13.03 7.19 25.48
N GLY A 19 -11.80 7.00 25.98
CA GLY A 19 -10.79 6.19 25.31
C GLY A 19 -11.15 4.70 25.22
N LEU A 20 -11.82 4.15 26.24
CA LEU A 20 -12.32 2.77 26.22
C LEU A 20 -13.46 2.58 25.21
N VAL A 21 -14.39 3.53 25.14
CA VAL A 21 -15.48 3.50 24.15
C VAL A 21 -14.91 3.57 22.73
N THR A 22 -13.95 4.45 22.46
CA THR A 22 -13.30 4.56 21.13
C THR A 22 -12.60 3.24 20.76
N ARG A 23 -11.90 2.61 21.70
CA ARG A 23 -11.26 1.31 21.43
C ARG A 23 -12.26 0.20 21.15
N MET A 24 -13.37 0.17 21.88
CA MET A 24 -14.41 -0.86 21.69
C MET A 24 -15.25 -0.66 20.42
N THR A 25 -15.30 0.54 19.87
CA THR A 25 -16.09 0.87 18.68
C THR A 25 -15.21 1.05 17.45
N THR A 26 -14.41 2.10 17.44
CA THR A 26 -13.64 2.50 16.25
C THR A 26 -12.46 1.57 15.98
N ASP A 27 -11.68 1.22 17.02
CA ASP A 27 -10.51 0.37 16.83
C ASP A 27 -10.91 -1.05 16.45
N VAL A 28 -11.98 -1.60 17.05
CA VAL A 28 -12.49 -2.92 16.70
C VAL A 28 -13.01 -2.92 15.25
N THR A 29 -13.74 -1.89 14.83
CA THR A 29 -14.21 -1.76 13.45
C THR A 29 -13.05 -1.65 12.47
N ASN A 30 -12.03 -0.87 12.79
CA ASN A 30 -10.83 -0.75 11.96
C ASN A 30 -10.07 -2.08 11.85
N LEU A 31 -9.94 -2.80 12.97
CA LEU A 31 -9.33 -4.12 13.00
C LEU A 31 -10.12 -5.13 12.16
N GLN A 32 -11.44 -5.11 12.26
CA GLN A 32 -12.33 -5.97 11.47
C GLN A 32 -12.18 -5.67 9.97
N ASN A 33 -12.17 -4.39 9.57
CA ASN A 33 -11.98 -3.99 8.19
C ASN A 33 -10.58 -4.39 7.67
N ALA A 34 -9.54 -4.22 8.49
CA ALA A 34 -8.18 -4.64 8.15
C ALA A 34 -8.09 -6.16 7.97
N PHE A 35 -8.72 -6.93 8.87
CA PHE A 35 -8.78 -8.37 8.77
C PHE A 35 -9.51 -8.85 7.51
N GLN A 36 -10.67 -8.28 7.20
CA GLN A 36 -11.41 -8.59 5.97
C GLN A 36 -10.60 -8.26 4.70
N MET A 37 -9.88 -7.12 4.71
CA MET A 37 -9.03 -6.75 3.59
C MET A 37 -7.85 -7.71 3.43
N MET A 38 -7.23 -8.12 4.54
CA MET A 38 -6.14 -9.08 4.56
C MET A 38 -6.61 -10.45 4.06
N GLU A 39 -7.74 -10.96 4.54
CA GLU A 39 -8.32 -12.24 4.09
C GLU A 39 -8.58 -12.21 2.58
N ARG A 40 -9.22 -11.14 2.10
CA ARG A 40 -9.57 -11.00 0.69
C ARG A 40 -8.33 -10.93 -0.22
N MET A 41 -7.28 -10.22 0.20
CA MET A 41 -6.07 -10.06 -0.61
C MET A 41 -5.09 -11.24 -0.44
N CYS A 42 -4.83 -11.67 0.81
CA CYS A 42 -3.80 -12.67 1.07
C CYS A 42 -4.25 -14.11 0.84
N VAL A 43 -5.55 -14.38 0.95
CA VAL A 43 -6.08 -15.73 0.76
C VAL A 43 -6.69 -15.89 -0.63
N ARG A 44 -7.62 -15.01 -0.99
CA ARG A 44 -8.37 -15.14 -2.23
C ARG A 44 -7.50 -14.99 -3.47
N ALA A 45 -6.59 -14.00 -3.50
CA ALA A 45 -5.79 -13.74 -4.69
C ALA A 45 -4.81 -14.89 -5.02
N PRO A 46 -4.02 -15.46 -4.08
CA PRO A 46 -3.18 -16.63 -4.37
C PRO A 46 -3.97 -17.86 -4.76
N VAL A 47 -5.11 -18.12 -4.11
CA VAL A 47 -5.97 -19.26 -4.42
C VAL A 47 -6.49 -19.15 -5.86
N HIS A 48 -6.98 -17.97 -6.26
CA HIS A 48 -7.42 -17.76 -7.65
C HIS A 48 -6.29 -17.94 -8.66
N LEU A 49 -5.07 -17.44 -8.34
CA LEU A 49 -3.91 -17.59 -9.21
C LEU A 49 -3.56 -19.07 -9.42
N VAL A 50 -3.47 -19.84 -8.34
CA VAL A 50 -3.14 -21.28 -8.39
C VAL A 50 -4.22 -22.06 -9.16
N PHE A 51 -5.48 -21.78 -8.86
CA PHE A 51 -6.61 -22.45 -9.55
C PHE A 51 -6.63 -22.13 -11.05
N ALA A 52 -6.42 -20.86 -11.41
CA ALA A 52 -6.35 -20.44 -12.81
C ALA A 52 -5.18 -21.11 -13.55
N LEU A 53 -4.01 -21.24 -12.92
CA LEU A 53 -2.87 -21.95 -13.51
C LEU A 53 -3.14 -23.43 -13.70
N ILE A 54 -3.74 -24.11 -12.72
CA ILE A 54 -4.09 -25.53 -12.82
C ILE A 54 -5.08 -25.74 -13.98
N MET A 55 -6.12 -24.92 -14.07
CA MET A 55 -7.11 -24.99 -15.15
C MET A 55 -6.47 -24.67 -16.51
N ALA A 56 -5.61 -23.68 -16.58
CA ALA A 56 -4.89 -23.34 -17.81
C ALA A 56 -4.00 -24.51 -18.28
N PHE A 57 -3.30 -25.20 -17.37
CA PHE A 57 -2.51 -26.38 -17.71
C PHE A 57 -3.36 -27.55 -18.19
N SER A 58 -4.54 -27.75 -17.60
CA SER A 58 -5.45 -28.82 -17.98
C SER A 58 -6.04 -28.65 -19.38
N ILE A 59 -6.27 -27.40 -19.80
CA ILE A 59 -6.95 -27.10 -21.08
C ILE A 59 -5.94 -26.74 -22.17
N GLY A 60 -4.98 -25.87 -21.85
CA GLY A 60 -4.10 -25.24 -22.83
C GLY A 60 -2.73 -25.91 -23.02
N GLY A 61 -2.36 -26.88 -22.17
CA GLY A 61 -1.06 -27.57 -22.27
C GLY A 61 0.13 -26.57 -22.37
N PRO A 62 0.92 -26.67 -23.47
CA PRO A 62 2.12 -25.81 -23.62
C PRO A 62 1.83 -24.31 -23.76
N LEU A 63 0.62 -23.90 -24.16
CA LEU A 63 0.23 -22.49 -24.23
C LEU A 63 0.18 -21.83 -22.84
N THR A 64 0.02 -22.60 -21.78
CA THR A 64 0.04 -22.12 -20.40
C THR A 64 1.39 -21.50 -20.02
N LEU A 65 2.47 -21.90 -20.68
CA LEU A 65 3.78 -21.33 -20.44
C LEU A 65 3.80 -19.80 -20.68
N ILE A 66 2.96 -19.30 -21.60
CA ILE A 66 2.82 -17.87 -21.86
C ILE A 66 2.35 -17.13 -20.61
N PHE A 67 1.38 -17.68 -19.90
CA PHE A 67 0.89 -17.09 -18.63
C PHE A 67 1.95 -17.11 -17.54
N VAL A 68 2.70 -18.19 -17.42
CA VAL A 68 3.79 -18.30 -16.43
C VAL A 68 4.85 -17.24 -16.69
N VAL A 69 5.24 -17.04 -17.94
CA VAL A 69 6.21 -15.99 -18.34
C VAL A 69 5.63 -14.60 -18.07
N ALA A 70 4.36 -14.36 -18.41
CA ALA A 70 3.71 -13.08 -18.15
C ALA A 70 3.62 -12.76 -16.65
N ILE A 71 3.33 -13.76 -15.80
CA ILE A 71 3.30 -13.60 -14.35
C ILE A 71 4.70 -13.30 -13.82
N ALA A 72 5.72 -14.05 -14.24
CA ALA A 72 7.10 -13.82 -13.83
C ALA A 72 7.59 -12.41 -14.23
N PHE A 73 7.27 -11.98 -15.45
CA PHE A 73 7.54 -10.63 -15.93
C PHE A 73 6.86 -9.57 -15.06
N LEU A 74 5.56 -9.74 -14.80
CA LEU A 74 4.79 -8.80 -13.98
C LEU A 74 5.34 -8.71 -12.55
N LEU A 75 5.66 -9.83 -11.93
CA LEU A 75 6.27 -9.86 -10.60
C LEU A 75 7.62 -9.13 -10.56
N ALA A 76 8.47 -9.34 -11.58
CA ALA A 76 9.76 -8.66 -11.67
C ALA A 76 9.60 -7.14 -11.81
N VAL A 77 8.68 -6.68 -12.66
CA VAL A 77 8.37 -5.26 -12.83
C VAL A 77 7.79 -4.66 -11.56
N LEU A 78 6.82 -5.31 -10.93
CA LEU A 78 6.24 -4.86 -9.66
C LEU A 78 7.30 -4.76 -8.56
N ALA A 79 8.16 -5.76 -8.42
CA ALA A 79 9.24 -5.73 -7.44
C ALA A 79 10.20 -4.55 -7.70
N SER A 80 10.54 -4.29 -8.97
CA SER A 80 11.40 -3.17 -9.37
C SER A 80 10.81 -1.79 -9.03
N ILE A 81 9.48 -1.66 -9.05
CA ILE A 81 8.79 -0.42 -8.69
C ILE A 81 8.61 -0.32 -7.17
N MET A 82 8.14 -1.39 -6.53
CA MET A 82 7.74 -1.37 -5.12
C MET A 82 8.93 -1.22 -4.16
N VAL A 83 10.02 -1.97 -4.39
CA VAL A 83 11.18 -1.97 -3.48
C VAL A 83 11.79 -0.57 -3.29
N PRO A 84 12.10 0.21 -4.34
CA PRO A 84 12.59 1.58 -4.16
C PRO A 84 11.51 2.53 -3.62
N THR A 85 10.24 2.31 -3.97
CA THR A 85 9.13 3.16 -3.53
C THR A 85 8.90 3.07 -2.02
N PHE A 86 9.01 1.89 -1.43
CA PHE A 86 8.95 1.72 0.04
C PHE A 86 9.98 2.57 0.77
N LYS A 87 11.22 2.62 0.26
CA LYS A 87 12.29 3.44 0.86
C LYS A 87 11.99 4.95 0.77
N ILE A 88 11.28 5.38 -0.28
CA ILE A 88 10.87 6.78 -0.42
C ILE A 88 9.78 7.09 0.59
N PHE A 89 8.76 6.24 0.71
CA PHE A 89 7.68 6.43 1.69
C PHE A 89 8.18 6.45 3.13
N ASP A 90 9.15 5.60 3.49
CA ASP A 90 9.75 5.63 4.83
C ASP A 90 10.39 7.00 5.15
N ARG A 91 11.04 7.63 4.17
CA ARG A 91 11.57 9.00 4.32
C ARG A 91 10.47 10.06 4.38
N VAL A 92 9.43 9.89 3.56
CA VAL A 92 8.28 10.79 3.56
C VAL A 92 7.63 10.83 4.94
N PHE A 93 7.36 9.67 5.54
CA PHE A 93 6.75 9.58 6.87
C PHE A 93 7.63 10.22 7.94
N LYS A 94 8.94 9.98 7.93
CA LYS A 94 9.87 10.64 8.87
C LYS A 94 9.88 12.16 8.72
N ASN A 95 9.86 12.66 7.48
CA ASN A 95 9.82 14.11 7.23
C ASN A 95 8.46 14.71 7.61
N TYR A 96 7.39 13.96 7.44
CA TYR A 96 6.04 14.36 7.87
C TYR A 96 5.96 14.49 9.40
N ASP A 97 6.52 13.54 10.13
CA ASP A 97 6.59 13.58 11.59
C ASP A 97 7.41 14.78 12.09
N ASN A 98 8.55 15.06 11.44
CA ASN A 98 9.38 16.24 11.75
C ASN A 98 8.64 17.56 11.47
N LEU A 99 7.87 17.62 10.37
CA LEU A 99 7.05 18.78 10.04
C LEU A 99 5.97 19.02 11.10
N ASN A 100 5.25 17.96 11.50
CA ASN A 100 4.22 18.03 12.52
C ASN A 100 4.79 18.46 13.88
N ALA A 101 5.96 17.93 14.25
CA ALA A 101 6.65 18.36 15.48
C ALA A 101 7.02 19.85 15.44
N SER A 102 7.54 20.34 14.30
CA SER A 102 7.86 21.77 14.12
C SER A 102 6.62 22.67 14.18
N VAL A 103 5.50 22.22 13.61
CA VAL A 103 4.22 22.95 13.70
C VAL A 103 3.75 23.02 15.15
N GLN A 104 3.80 21.92 15.88
CA GLN A 104 3.37 21.86 17.27
C GLN A 104 4.26 22.74 18.18
N GLU A 105 5.57 22.76 17.92
CA GLU A 105 6.51 23.65 18.58
C GLU A 105 6.18 25.13 18.31
N ASN A 106 5.97 25.50 17.04
CA ASN A 106 5.62 26.86 16.64
C ASN A 106 4.28 27.32 17.21
N VAL A 107 3.27 26.46 17.23
CA VAL A 107 1.98 26.77 17.86
C VAL A 107 2.14 27.00 19.36
N SER A 108 2.94 26.19 20.03
CA SER A 108 3.21 26.33 21.46
C SER A 108 4.01 27.60 21.78
N ALA A 109 4.94 27.98 20.91
CA ALA A 109 5.82 29.15 21.05
C ALA A 109 5.32 30.40 20.31
N ILE A 110 4.08 30.43 19.83
CA ILE A 110 3.56 31.49 18.97
C ILE A 110 3.69 32.89 19.54
N ARG A 111 3.58 33.04 20.86
CA ARG A 111 3.78 34.33 21.55
C ARG A 111 5.22 34.84 21.40
N VAL A 112 6.20 33.92 21.46
CA VAL A 112 7.63 34.24 21.32
C VAL A 112 7.92 34.61 19.87
N VAL A 113 7.44 33.87 18.90
CA VAL A 113 7.60 34.15 17.48
C VAL A 113 7.04 35.53 17.12
N LYS A 114 5.86 35.88 17.66
CA LYS A 114 5.24 37.22 17.47
C LYS A 114 6.01 38.33 18.15
N SER A 115 6.50 38.12 19.36
CA SER A 115 7.23 39.16 20.08
C SER A 115 8.59 39.52 19.43
N PHE A 116 9.21 38.58 18.74
CA PHE A 116 10.46 38.77 18.00
C PHE A 116 10.27 39.11 16.50
N VAL A 117 9.04 39.27 16.02
CA VAL A 117 8.69 39.58 14.61
C VAL A 117 9.35 38.60 13.62
N ARG A 118 9.47 37.32 13.99
CA ARG A 118 10.11 36.28 13.18
C ARG A 118 9.13 35.44 12.35
N GLU A 119 7.91 35.90 12.17
CA GLU A 119 6.86 35.20 11.39
C GLU A 119 7.32 34.89 9.96
N GLY A 120 8.03 35.84 9.32
CA GLY A 120 8.53 35.63 7.95
C GLY A 120 9.56 34.49 7.84
N PHE A 121 10.46 34.40 8.81
CA PHE A 121 11.47 33.35 8.84
C PHE A 121 10.86 31.96 9.09
N GLU A 122 9.94 31.86 10.06
CA GLU A 122 9.27 30.60 10.35
C GLU A 122 8.37 30.15 9.18
N ASN A 123 7.71 31.10 8.51
CA ASN A 123 6.90 30.80 7.33
C ASN A 123 7.76 30.29 6.15
N GLU A 124 8.93 30.90 5.92
CA GLU A 124 9.86 30.44 4.88
C GLU A 124 10.40 29.04 5.18
N LYS A 125 10.78 28.79 6.42
CA LYS A 125 11.24 27.48 6.90
C LYS A 125 10.16 26.40 6.71
N TYR A 126 8.92 26.72 7.07
CA TYR A 126 7.78 25.83 6.89
C TYR A 126 7.50 25.56 5.41
N THR A 127 7.51 26.60 4.58
CA THR A 127 7.28 26.46 3.13
C THR A 127 8.35 25.57 2.48
N LYS A 128 9.63 25.74 2.85
CA LYS A 128 10.72 24.86 2.38
C LYS A 128 10.53 23.40 2.81
N ALA A 129 10.10 23.18 4.02
CA ALA A 129 9.83 21.83 4.52
C ALA A 129 8.65 21.17 3.79
N CYS A 130 7.58 21.93 3.54
CA CYS A 130 6.43 21.47 2.75
C CYS A 130 6.82 21.18 1.30
N GLU A 131 7.61 22.04 0.67
CA GLU A 131 8.09 21.83 -0.70
C GLU A 131 8.97 20.58 -0.80
N GLY A 132 9.87 20.37 0.15
CA GLY A 132 10.68 19.14 0.23
C GLY A 132 9.83 17.89 0.39
N LEU A 133 8.78 17.94 1.18
CA LEU A 133 7.83 16.84 1.36
C LEU A 133 7.02 16.60 0.08
N TYR A 134 6.52 17.66 -0.55
CA TYR A 134 5.80 17.61 -1.83
C TYR A 134 6.62 16.93 -2.92
N GLN A 135 7.88 17.32 -3.09
CA GLN A 135 8.76 16.71 -4.10
C GLN A 135 8.99 15.22 -3.84
N GLN A 136 9.08 14.79 -2.59
CA GLN A 136 9.20 13.37 -2.26
C GLN A 136 7.91 12.60 -2.59
N PHE A 137 6.73 13.17 -2.31
CA PHE A 137 5.46 12.56 -2.72
C PHE A 137 5.34 12.46 -4.23
N VAL A 138 5.66 13.52 -4.97
CA VAL A 138 5.64 13.51 -6.44
C VAL A 138 6.56 12.43 -7.00
N ASN A 139 7.75 12.26 -6.43
CA ASN A 139 8.69 11.23 -6.85
C ASN A 139 8.16 9.81 -6.55
N ALA A 140 7.49 9.60 -5.42
CA ALA A 140 6.87 8.33 -5.07
C ALA A 140 5.70 8.00 -6.01
N GLU A 141 4.79 8.95 -6.20
CA GLU A 141 3.61 8.81 -7.07
C GLU A 141 3.98 8.63 -8.53
N SER A 142 4.98 9.36 -9.02
CA SER A 142 5.49 9.21 -10.38
C SER A 142 5.99 7.79 -10.67
N ARG A 143 6.66 7.16 -9.68
CA ARG A 143 7.09 5.75 -9.81
C ARG A 143 5.91 4.79 -9.78
N LEU A 144 4.96 5.02 -8.87
CA LEU A 144 3.75 4.19 -8.78
C LEU A 144 2.88 4.28 -10.03
N SER A 145 2.86 5.42 -10.71
CA SER A 145 2.13 5.62 -11.95
C SER A 145 2.58 4.67 -13.08
N PHE A 146 3.82 4.19 -13.06
CA PHE A 146 4.31 3.17 -13.99
C PHE A 146 3.66 1.79 -13.79
N ASN A 147 3.03 1.56 -12.66
CA ASN A 147 2.37 0.28 -12.38
C ASN A 147 1.24 -0.01 -13.40
N ASN A 148 0.44 0.98 -13.71
CA ASN A 148 -0.70 0.81 -14.62
C ASN A 148 -0.29 0.50 -16.08
N PRO A 149 0.64 1.25 -16.71
CA PRO A 149 1.20 0.89 -18.02
C PRO A 149 1.84 -0.50 -18.05
N ALA A 150 2.58 -0.89 -17.00
CA ALA A 150 3.21 -2.20 -16.92
C ALA A 150 2.19 -3.33 -16.90
N MET A 151 1.13 -3.17 -16.10
CA MET A 151 0.03 -4.13 -16.03
C MET A 151 -0.69 -4.27 -17.37
N LEU A 152 -1.03 -3.16 -18.01
CA LEU A 152 -1.69 -3.17 -19.33
C LEU A 152 -0.80 -3.81 -20.40
N THR A 153 0.50 -3.51 -20.41
CA THR A 153 1.46 -4.12 -21.34
C THR A 153 1.53 -5.63 -21.15
N ALA A 154 1.55 -6.11 -19.91
CA ALA A 154 1.54 -7.55 -19.63
C ALA A 154 0.25 -8.22 -20.13
N ILE A 155 -0.91 -7.61 -19.89
CA ILE A 155 -2.22 -8.14 -20.31
C ILE A 155 -2.30 -8.19 -21.84
N TYR A 156 -2.03 -7.11 -22.52
CA TYR A 156 -2.11 -7.05 -23.99
C TYR A 156 -1.03 -7.89 -24.67
N GLY A 157 0.18 -7.89 -24.13
CA GLY A 157 1.25 -8.77 -24.60
C GLY A 157 0.89 -10.26 -24.48
N CYS A 158 0.30 -10.65 -23.36
CA CYS A 158 -0.18 -12.01 -23.15
C CYS A 158 -1.30 -12.37 -24.15
N ASN A 159 -2.27 -11.47 -24.35
CA ASN A 159 -3.37 -11.69 -25.32
C ASN A 159 -2.85 -11.84 -26.75
N ILE A 160 -1.92 -10.98 -27.19
CA ILE A 160 -1.31 -11.07 -28.52
C ILE A 160 -0.54 -12.37 -28.69
N ALA A 161 0.30 -12.71 -27.70
CA ALA A 161 1.06 -13.96 -27.71
C ALA A 161 0.15 -15.18 -27.78
N LEU A 162 -0.91 -15.20 -26.98
CA LEU A 162 -1.88 -16.30 -26.95
C LEU A 162 -2.61 -16.46 -28.30
N SER A 163 -3.03 -15.35 -28.89
CA SER A 163 -3.68 -15.35 -30.20
C SER A 163 -2.73 -15.84 -31.30
N TRP A 164 -1.50 -15.39 -31.29
CA TRP A 164 -0.49 -15.77 -32.29
C TRP A 164 -0.11 -17.26 -32.18
N PHE A 165 0.28 -17.70 -30.98
CA PHE A 165 0.67 -19.08 -30.77
C PHE A 165 -0.52 -20.02 -30.86
N GLY A 166 -1.70 -19.62 -30.35
CA GLY A 166 -2.93 -20.39 -30.47
C GLY A 166 -3.31 -20.64 -31.90
N ALA A 167 -3.29 -19.62 -32.78
CA ALA A 167 -3.54 -19.77 -34.20
C ALA A 167 -2.55 -20.76 -34.87
N LYS A 168 -1.25 -20.66 -34.52
CA LYS A 168 -0.24 -21.63 -35.00
C LYS A 168 -0.54 -23.07 -34.57
N TYR A 169 -0.92 -23.29 -33.30
CA TYR A 169 -1.23 -24.64 -32.80
C TYR A 169 -2.48 -25.23 -33.45
N ILE A 170 -3.49 -24.40 -33.75
CA ILE A 170 -4.70 -24.85 -34.50
C ILE A 170 -4.33 -25.22 -35.93
N LEU A 171 -3.52 -24.41 -36.63
CA LEU A 171 -3.08 -24.72 -37.98
C LEU A 171 -2.26 -26.02 -38.09
N HIS A 172 -1.55 -26.39 -37.04
CA HIS A 172 -0.75 -27.61 -36.98
C HIS A 172 -1.56 -28.79 -36.43
N GLY A 173 -2.86 -28.64 -36.18
CA GLY A 173 -3.75 -29.71 -35.72
C GLY A 173 -3.50 -30.20 -34.30
N ALA A 174 -2.74 -29.43 -33.51
CA ALA A 174 -2.41 -29.80 -32.14
C ALA A 174 -3.47 -29.34 -31.11
N LEU A 175 -4.42 -28.51 -31.51
CA LEU A 175 -5.57 -28.05 -30.73
C LEU A 175 -6.83 -28.11 -31.62
N THR A 176 -7.89 -28.69 -31.08
CA THR A 176 -9.25 -28.60 -31.66
C THR A 176 -9.89 -27.28 -31.20
N THR A 177 -10.67 -26.68 -32.11
CA THR A 177 -11.47 -25.47 -31.82
C THR A 177 -12.53 -25.74 -30.76
#